data_f4ee076bcef2d6d9e735b183eea606b8
#
_entry.id   f4ee076bcef2d6d9e735b183eea606b8
#
_cell.length_a   1.000
_cell.length_b   1.000
_cell.length_c   1.000
_cell.angle_alpha   90.00
_cell.angle_beta   90.00
_cell.angle_gamma   90.00
#
_symmetry.space_group_name_H-M   'P 1'
#
loop_
_entity.id
_entity.type
_entity.pdbx_description
1 polymer ?
#
loop_
_entity_poly.entity_id
_entity_poly.type
_entity_poly.pdbx_seq_one_letter_code
_entity_poly.pdbx_strand_id
1 'polypeptide(L)'
;VGDLAKMSSLSDNKIHDMGDISHMLTYATGAGLSTSIMEVKPLVEKRISDSLCASKHSRLSDAMMHLIEGGGKRLRATLPWLVGKAVGDSHFGLLDVGAAIEIVHNFTLVHDDIMDDDDTRRGLNAVHIEYGLPTAINAGDAMLAIAFERLVGAKGLDHKDVGAMVNRLAWMVRRVSEGQQLDIEFEDRIAVSEDDYFEMIEGK
;
A
#
# COMPACT_ATOMS: atom_id res chain seq x y z
N VAL A 1 38.93 -20.58 -23.25
CA VAL A 1 39.45 -19.39 -23.94
C VAL A 1 38.87 -19.37 -25.35
N GLY A 2 37.56 -19.15 -25.50
CA GLY A 2 36.91 -19.27 -26.80
C GLY A 2 35.65 -18.43 -27.01
N ASP A 3 35.11 -17.77 -25.98
CA ASP A 3 33.79 -17.07 -26.07
C ASP A 3 33.83 -15.55 -25.85
N LEU A 4 34.97 -14.97 -25.56
CA LEU A 4 35.12 -13.51 -25.40
C LEU A 4 35.36 -12.74 -26.71
N ALA A 5 35.66 -13.46 -27.80
CA ALA A 5 35.95 -12.81 -29.10
C ALA A 5 34.70 -12.67 -29.99
N LYS A 6 33.55 -13.21 -29.63
CA LYS A 6 32.30 -13.07 -30.40
C LYS A 6 31.43 -11.90 -29.95
N MET A 7 31.78 -11.21 -28.87
CA MET A 7 31.03 -10.03 -28.40
C MET A 7 31.51 -8.70 -28.96
N SER A 8 32.60 -8.66 -29.72
CA SER A 8 33.17 -7.43 -30.28
C SER A 8 32.71 -7.07 -31.72
N SER A 9 31.76 -7.83 -32.29
CA SER A 9 31.24 -7.57 -33.65
C SER A 9 29.75 -7.28 -33.73
N LEU A 10 29.09 -6.92 -32.59
CA LEU A 10 27.77 -6.29 -32.63
C LEU A 10 28.01 -4.82 -32.99
N SER A 11 27.72 -4.49 -34.26
CA SER A 11 27.87 -3.17 -34.84
C SER A 11 27.20 -2.09 -33.97
N ASP A 12 27.89 -0.93 -33.87
CA ASP A 12 27.51 0.29 -33.16
C ASP A 12 26.09 0.84 -33.47
N ASN A 13 25.37 0.25 -34.41
CA ASN A 13 24.02 0.66 -34.83
C ASN A 13 22.86 0.03 -34.03
N LYS A 14 23.11 -0.89 -33.08
CA LYS A 14 22.07 -1.45 -32.21
C LYS A 14 22.04 -0.86 -30.77
N ILE A 15 23.05 -0.05 -30.45
CA ILE A 15 23.17 0.57 -29.11
C ILE A 15 22.33 1.86 -29.01
N HIS A 16 21.90 2.45 -30.11
CA HIS A 16 21.09 3.69 -30.11
C HIS A 16 19.59 3.47 -29.80
N ASP A 17 19.12 2.20 -29.78
CA ASP A 17 17.73 1.89 -29.49
C ASP A 17 17.51 1.24 -28.11
N MET A 18 18.56 1.07 -27.33
CA MET A 18 18.47 0.74 -25.91
C MET A 18 18.38 2.06 -25.16
N GLY A 19 17.14 2.48 -24.85
CA GLY A 19 16.87 3.61 -23.99
C GLY A 19 17.78 3.59 -22.77
N ASP A 20 18.21 4.75 -22.35
CA ASP A 20 19.23 5.02 -21.32
C ASP A 20 19.19 4.03 -20.14
N ILE A 21 20.02 2.96 -20.22
CA ILE A 21 20.17 1.94 -19.18
C ILE A 21 20.82 2.50 -17.89
N SER A 22 21.30 3.76 -17.91
CA SER A 22 21.79 4.44 -16.71
C SER A 22 20.71 4.49 -15.63
N HIS A 23 19.45 4.66 -16.04
CA HIS A 23 18.29 4.60 -15.15
C HIS A 23 18.08 3.21 -14.55
N MET A 24 18.28 2.13 -15.32
CA MET A 24 18.16 0.75 -14.81
C MET A 24 19.30 0.40 -13.82
N LEU A 25 20.52 0.87 -14.09
CA LEU A 25 21.66 0.68 -13.19
C LEU A 25 21.50 1.45 -11.87
N THR A 26 20.82 2.59 -11.89
CA THR A 26 20.51 3.37 -10.69
C THR A 26 19.52 2.64 -9.78
N TYR A 27 18.60 1.84 -10.33
CA TYR A 27 17.69 0.98 -9.54
C TYR A 27 18.38 -0.23 -8.91
N ALA A 28 19.48 -0.71 -9.46
CA ALA A 28 20.25 -1.84 -8.93
C ALA A 28 21.04 -1.48 -7.66
N THR A 29 21.18 -0.20 -7.33
CA THR A 29 21.81 0.28 -6.10
C THR A 29 20.72 0.72 -5.11
N GLY A 30 20.87 0.39 -3.81
CA GLY A 30 19.92 0.82 -2.77
C GLY A 30 19.65 2.34 -2.77
N ALA A 31 20.58 3.15 -3.28
CA ALA A 31 20.41 4.59 -3.46
C ALA A 31 19.36 4.93 -4.52
N GLY A 32 19.30 4.19 -5.63
CA GLY A 32 18.32 4.41 -6.70
C GLY A 32 16.89 4.11 -6.26
N LEU A 33 16.70 3.04 -5.50
CA LEU A 33 15.38 2.70 -4.94
C LEU A 33 14.89 3.77 -3.95
N SER A 34 15.76 4.23 -3.06
CA SER A 34 15.42 5.29 -2.10
C SER A 34 15.01 6.59 -2.80
N THR A 35 15.76 7.01 -3.83
CA THR A 35 15.42 8.19 -4.63
C THR A 35 14.07 8.03 -5.32
N SER A 36 13.80 6.88 -5.93
CA SER A 36 12.52 6.61 -6.59
C SER A 36 11.34 6.60 -5.64
N ILE A 37 11.51 6.08 -4.43
CA ILE A 37 10.49 6.17 -3.37
C ILE A 37 10.23 7.62 -2.99
N MET A 38 11.28 8.43 -2.83
CA MET A 38 11.15 9.85 -2.47
C MET A 38 10.42 10.67 -3.54
N GLU A 39 10.63 10.37 -4.83
CA GLU A 39 9.93 11.02 -5.95
C GLU A 39 8.45 10.65 -6.02
N VAL A 40 8.11 9.37 -5.76
CA VAL A 40 6.74 8.84 -5.90
C VAL A 40 5.89 9.12 -4.67
N LYS A 41 6.49 9.12 -3.49
CA LYS A 41 5.78 9.30 -2.21
C LYS A 41 4.81 10.50 -2.21
N PRO A 42 5.22 11.75 -2.59
CA PRO A 42 4.31 12.89 -2.57
C PRO A 42 3.14 12.74 -3.57
N LEU A 43 3.35 12.04 -4.69
CA LEU A 43 2.29 11.79 -5.67
C LEU A 43 1.21 10.86 -5.12
N VAL A 44 1.61 9.82 -4.41
CA VAL A 44 0.68 8.89 -3.77
C VAL A 44 0.01 9.56 -2.56
N GLU A 45 0.74 10.28 -1.73
CA GLU A 45 0.18 11.02 -0.58
C GLU A 45 -0.89 12.04 -1.03
N LYS A 46 -0.65 12.71 -2.16
CA LYS A 46 -1.69 13.55 -2.75
C LYS A 46 -2.94 12.76 -3.13
N ARG A 47 -2.81 11.57 -3.74
CA ARG A 47 -3.96 10.71 -4.06
C ARG A 47 -4.75 10.29 -2.82
N ILE A 48 -4.04 9.95 -1.74
CA ILE A 48 -4.64 9.57 -0.46
C ILE A 48 -5.41 10.77 0.11
N SER A 49 -4.77 11.92 0.23
CA SER A 49 -5.40 13.15 0.76
C SER A 49 -6.61 13.57 -0.08
N ASP A 50 -6.50 13.60 -1.41
CA ASP A 50 -7.62 13.94 -2.30
C ASP A 50 -8.83 13.00 -2.09
N SER A 51 -8.59 11.75 -1.70
CA SER A 51 -9.65 10.76 -1.42
C SER A 51 -10.30 10.97 -0.05
N LEU A 52 -9.49 11.06 0.99
CA LEU A 52 -9.96 11.10 2.38
C LEU A 52 -10.54 12.47 2.75
N CYS A 53 -10.07 13.55 2.12
CA CYS A 53 -10.60 14.90 2.33
C CYS A 53 -11.83 15.24 1.47
N ALA A 54 -12.30 14.32 0.63
CA ALA A 54 -13.49 14.55 -0.20
C ALA A 54 -14.81 14.49 0.59
N SER A 55 -14.80 14.05 1.83
CA SER A 55 -15.99 14.03 2.70
C SER A 55 -16.49 15.43 3.01
N LYS A 56 -17.83 15.59 3.06
CA LYS A 56 -18.48 16.83 3.52
C LYS A 56 -18.41 17.02 5.05
N HIS A 57 -18.00 16.00 5.79
CA HIS A 57 -17.88 16.00 7.24
C HIS A 57 -16.43 16.16 7.66
N SER A 58 -16.01 17.40 8.02
CA SER A 58 -14.62 17.70 8.38
C SER A 58 -14.06 16.79 9.46
N ARG A 59 -14.80 16.56 10.57
CA ARG A 59 -14.37 15.68 11.64
C ARG A 59 -14.10 14.23 11.19
N LEU A 60 -14.87 13.73 10.20
CA LEU A 60 -14.62 12.40 9.63
C LEU A 60 -13.37 12.42 8.77
N SER A 61 -13.17 13.44 7.94
CA SER A 61 -11.94 13.63 7.15
C SER A 61 -10.71 13.73 8.05
N ASP A 62 -10.78 14.53 9.12
CA ASP A 62 -9.70 14.69 10.09
C ASP A 62 -9.35 13.34 10.76
N ALA A 63 -10.35 12.57 11.16
CA ALA A 63 -10.15 11.25 11.76
C ALA A 63 -9.50 10.25 10.76
N MET A 64 -9.91 10.25 9.48
CA MET A 64 -9.30 9.41 8.44
C MET A 64 -7.87 9.82 8.12
N MET A 65 -7.55 11.11 8.17
CA MET A 65 -6.22 11.65 7.88
C MET A 65 -5.24 11.51 9.05
N HIS A 66 -5.71 11.36 10.27
CA HIS A 66 -4.93 11.41 11.51
C HIS A 66 -3.66 10.53 11.48
N LEU A 67 -3.79 9.24 11.19
CA LEU A 67 -2.64 8.33 11.10
C LEU A 67 -1.80 8.53 9.83
N ILE A 68 -2.40 9.09 8.76
CA ILE A 68 -1.69 9.45 7.53
C ILE A 68 -0.72 10.60 7.83
N GLU A 69 -1.17 11.64 8.53
CA GLU A 69 -0.37 12.80 8.91
C GLU A 69 0.73 12.45 9.91
N GLY A 70 0.53 11.43 10.73
CA GLY A 70 1.56 10.84 11.59
C GLY A 70 2.79 10.31 10.86
N GLY A 71 2.78 10.34 9.54
CA GLY A 71 3.92 10.02 8.69
C GLY A 71 4.02 8.54 8.32
N GLY A 72 5.19 8.16 7.80
CA GLY A 72 5.48 6.80 7.35
C GLY A 72 6.31 6.77 6.08
N LYS A 73 6.92 5.61 5.79
CA LYS A 73 7.76 5.40 4.60
C LYS A 73 6.95 5.24 3.31
N ARG A 74 5.64 4.96 3.40
CA ARG A 74 4.73 4.71 2.27
C ARG A 74 5.22 3.62 1.30
N LEU A 75 5.94 2.62 1.80
CA LEU A 75 6.49 1.56 0.94
C LEU A 75 5.37 0.81 0.19
N ARG A 76 4.30 0.44 0.90
CA ARG A 76 3.16 -0.26 0.27
C ARG A 76 2.52 0.58 -0.83
N ALA A 77 2.37 1.87 -0.59
CA ALA A 77 1.77 2.82 -1.51
C ALA A 77 2.61 3.08 -2.76
N THR A 78 3.93 3.07 -2.65
CA THR A 78 4.84 3.34 -3.76
C THR A 78 5.14 2.10 -4.60
N LEU A 79 4.96 0.90 -4.04
CA LEU A 79 5.34 -0.36 -4.66
C LEU A 79 4.66 -0.62 -6.02
N PRO A 80 3.34 -0.40 -6.21
CA PRO A 80 2.70 -0.62 -7.51
C PRO A 80 3.33 0.21 -8.64
N TRP A 81 3.64 1.47 -8.37
CA TRP A 81 4.32 2.35 -9.32
C TRP A 81 5.73 1.87 -9.64
N LEU A 82 6.51 1.49 -8.63
CA LEU A 82 7.89 1.03 -8.81
C LEU A 82 7.94 -0.27 -9.61
N VAL A 83 7.02 -1.21 -9.33
CA VAL A 83 6.90 -2.47 -10.09
C VAL A 83 6.49 -2.18 -11.53
N GLY A 84 5.47 -1.33 -11.75
CA GLY A 84 5.05 -0.94 -13.09
C GLY A 84 6.22 -0.36 -13.90
N LYS A 85 6.98 0.58 -13.32
CA LYS A 85 8.19 1.10 -13.97
C LYS A 85 9.21 0.01 -14.30
N ALA A 86 9.43 -0.93 -13.42
CA ALA A 86 10.41 -2.00 -13.60
C ALA A 86 10.04 -2.96 -14.75
N VAL A 87 8.74 -3.16 -15.00
CA VAL A 87 8.26 -4.00 -16.13
C VAL A 87 7.94 -3.20 -17.39
N GLY A 88 8.24 -1.90 -17.40
CA GLY A 88 8.05 -1.03 -18.58
C GLY A 88 6.62 -0.49 -18.73
N ASP A 89 5.80 -0.59 -17.69
CA ASP A 89 4.44 -0.10 -17.69
C ASP A 89 4.23 0.92 -16.54
N SER A 90 4.12 2.20 -16.88
CA SER A 90 4.05 3.30 -15.91
C SER A 90 2.76 4.12 -16.05
N HIS A 91 1.62 3.48 -15.92
CA HIS A 91 0.33 4.18 -15.89
C HIS A 91 0.11 4.92 -14.58
N PHE A 92 -0.37 6.17 -14.66
CA PHE A 92 -0.69 6.97 -13.47
C PHE A 92 -1.76 6.33 -12.57
N GLY A 93 -2.59 5.42 -13.11
CA GLY A 93 -3.51 4.60 -12.32
C GLY A 93 -2.84 3.72 -11.27
N LEU A 94 -1.55 3.38 -11.45
CA LEU A 94 -0.79 2.64 -10.43
C LEU A 94 -0.58 3.45 -9.14
N LEU A 95 -0.61 4.78 -9.22
CA LEU A 95 -0.63 5.65 -8.03
C LEU A 95 -1.97 5.54 -7.28
N ASP A 96 -3.07 5.36 -8.02
CA ASP A 96 -4.39 5.15 -7.42
C ASP A 96 -4.47 3.76 -6.75
N VAL A 97 -3.87 2.74 -7.37
CA VAL A 97 -3.70 1.41 -6.75
C VAL A 97 -2.89 1.51 -5.45
N GLY A 98 -1.76 2.21 -5.48
CA GLY A 98 -0.91 2.44 -4.31
C GLY A 98 -1.65 3.19 -3.20
N ALA A 99 -2.42 4.22 -3.55
CA ALA A 99 -3.25 4.96 -2.61
C ALA A 99 -4.33 4.08 -1.98
N ALA A 100 -5.02 3.25 -2.77
CA ALA A 100 -6.03 2.32 -2.26
C ALA A 100 -5.43 1.32 -1.25
N ILE A 101 -4.27 0.74 -1.56
CA ILE A 101 -3.56 -0.18 -0.65
C ILE A 101 -3.18 0.52 0.67
N GLU A 102 -2.67 1.75 0.62
CA GLU A 102 -2.29 2.49 1.83
C GLU A 102 -3.51 2.91 2.65
N ILE A 103 -4.63 3.27 2.00
CA ILE A 103 -5.89 3.58 2.69
C ILE A 103 -6.39 2.33 3.42
N VAL A 104 -6.41 1.15 2.77
CA VAL A 104 -6.77 -0.11 3.42
C VAL A 104 -5.83 -0.41 4.58
N HIS A 105 -4.52 -0.24 4.40
CA HIS A 105 -3.59 -0.44 5.51
C HIS A 105 -3.89 0.46 6.71
N ASN A 106 -4.22 1.74 6.50
CA ASN A 106 -4.55 2.62 7.62
C ASN A 106 -5.93 2.31 8.20
N PHE A 107 -6.92 1.87 7.40
CA PHE A 107 -8.17 1.32 7.88
C PHE A 107 -7.93 0.17 8.86
N THR A 108 -7.07 -0.80 8.50
CA THR A 108 -6.77 -1.92 9.40
C THR A 108 -6.13 -1.45 10.70
N LEU A 109 -5.24 -0.44 10.66
CA LEU A 109 -4.63 0.12 11.86
C LEU A 109 -5.64 0.82 12.78
N VAL A 110 -6.60 1.56 12.22
CA VAL A 110 -7.66 2.23 13.01
C VAL A 110 -8.52 1.22 13.77
N HIS A 111 -8.90 0.11 13.11
CA HIS A 111 -9.70 -0.94 13.76
C HIS A 111 -8.87 -1.83 14.69
N ASP A 112 -7.62 -2.10 14.34
CA ASP A 112 -6.66 -2.85 15.15
C ASP A 112 -6.45 -2.16 16.51
N ASP A 113 -6.18 -0.84 16.51
CA ASP A 113 -6.02 -0.05 17.74
C ASP A 113 -7.25 -0.10 18.66
N ILE A 114 -8.46 -0.25 18.09
CA ILE A 114 -9.70 -0.42 18.87
C ILE A 114 -9.79 -1.82 19.46
N MET A 115 -9.44 -2.85 18.69
CA MET A 115 -9.54 -4.26 19.10
C MET A 115 -8.48 -4.61 20.13
N ASP A 116 -7.27 -4.04 19.99
CA ASP A 116 -6.13 -4.29 20.87
C ASP A 116 -6.10 -3.33 22.09
N ASP A 117 -7.08 -2.37 22.18
CA ASP A 117 -7.15 -1.33 23.21
C ASP A 117 -5.86 -0.48 23.28
N ASP A 118 -5.27 -0.20 22.13
CA ASP A 118 -4.01 0.56 22.00
C ASP A 118 -4.27 2.06 22.05
N ASP A 119 -3.81 2.75 23.08
CA ASP A 119 -3.98 4.21 23.24
C ASP A 119 -3.20 5.05 22.24
N THR A 120 -2.09 4.53 21.68
CA THR A 120 -1.17 5.30 20.85
C THR A 120 -0.65 4.54 19.65
N ARG A 121 -0.50 5.24 18.51
CA ARG A 121 0.11 4.73 17.28
C ARG A 121 1.06 5.75 16.66
N ARG A 122 2.28 5.35 16.34
CA ARG A 122 3.31 6.21 15.73
C ARG A 122 3.62 7.48 16.50
N GLY A 123 3.46 7.45 17.84
CA GLY A 123 3.67 8.60 18.72
C GLY A 123 2.52 9.61 18.76
N LEU A 124 1.39 9.30 18.12
CA LEU A 124 0.12 10.02 18.23
C LEU A 124 -0.87 9.22 19.06
N ASN A 125 -1.91 9.88 19.57
CA ASN A 125 -3.07 9.17 20.11
C ASN A 125 -3.69 8.28 19.02
N ALA A 126 -4.19 7.11 19.38
CA ALA A 126 -5.00 6.31 18.48
C ALA A 126 -6.28 7.07 18.08
N VAL A 127 -6.86 6.76 16.92
CA VAL A 127 -8.02 7.51 16.39
C VAL A 127 -9.22 7.46 17.34
N HIS A 128 -9.44 6.32 18.02
CA HIS A 128 -10.55 6.18 18.98
C HIS A 128 -10.32 6.98 20.26
N ILE A 129 -9.08 7.26 20.64
CA ILE A 129 -8.73 8.13 21.76
C ILE A 129 -8.92 9.60 21.37
N GLU A 130 -8.48 10.02 20.20
CA GLU A 130 -8.50 11.43 19.75
C GLU A 130 -9.91 11.87 19.31
N TYR A 131 -10.65 11.01 18.60
CA TYR A 131 -11.94 11.36 17.99
C TYR A 131 -13.13 10.65 18.61
N GLY A 132 -12.90 9.69 19.51
CA GLY A 132 -13.91 8.84 20.14
C GLY A 132 -14.23 7.59 19.31
N LEU A 133 -14.59 6.50 20.00
CA LEU A 133 -14.84 5.18 19.44
C LEU A 133 -15.82 5.18 18.24
N PRO A 134 -17.02 5.84 18.32
CA PRO A 134 -17.94 5.84 17.18
C PRO A 134 -17.38 6.51 15.93
N THR A 135 -16.57 7.57 16.09
CA THR A 135 -15.93 8.27 14.96
C THR A 135 -14.82 7.41 14.35
N ALA A 136 -14.06 6.71 15.18
CA ALA A 136 -12.98 5.84 14.70
C ALA A 136 -13.54 4.65 13.88
N ILE A 137 -14.62 4.02 14.35
CA ILE A 137 -15.31 2.95 13.58
C ILE A 137 -15.79 3.50 12.24
N ASN A 138 -16.49 4.64 12.23
CA ASN A 138 -16.97 5.26 10.99
C ASN A 138 -15.82 5.67 10.06
N ALA A 139 -14.68 6.13 10.61
CA ALA A 139 -13.51 6.49 9.83
C ALA A 139 -12.92 5.25 9.12
N GLY A 140 -12.77 4.15 9.83
CA GLY A 140 -12.31 2.89 9.24
C GLY A 140 -13.24 2.38 8.14
N ASP A 141 -14.54 2.32 8.40
CA ASP A 141 -15.55 1.89 7.41
C ASP A 141 -15.55 2.76 6.15
N ALA A 142 -15.48 4.09 6.35
CA ALA A 142 -15.38 5.04 5.23
C ALA A 142 -14.09 4.85 4.43
N MET A 143 -12.95 4.67 5.10
CA MET A 143 -11.66 4.41 4.45
C MET A 143 -11.70 3.16 3.59
N LEU A 144 -12.31 2.08 4.08
CA LEU A 144 -12.47 0.85 3.31
C LEU A 144 -13.28 1.07 2.03
N ALA A 145 -14.42 1.76 2.13
CA ALA A 145 -15.24 2.11 0.96
C ALA A 145 -14.48 3.00 -0.03
N ILE A 146 -13.81 4.05 0.47
CA ILE A 146 -13.01 5.00 -0.33
C ILE A 146 -11.87 4.28 -1.07
N ALA A 147 -11.24 3.28 -0.46
CA ALA A 147 -10.19 2.51 -1.11
C ALA A 147 -10.71 1.77 -2.36
N PHE A 148 -11.89 1.15 -2.29
CA PHE A 148 -12.54 0.54 -3.46
C PHE A 148 -12.94 1.58 -4.50
N GLU A 149 -13.51 2.72 -4.10
CA GLU A 149 -13.83 3.82 -5.02
C GLU A 149 -12.59 4.32 -5.77
N ARG A 150 -11.48 4.50 -5.04
CA ARG A 150 -10.20 4.92 -5.62
C ARG A 150 -9.68 3.91 -6.64
N LEU A 151 -9.75 2.62 -6.33
CA LEU A 151 -9.27 1.56 -7.20
C LEU A 151 -10.13 1.45 -8.47
N VAL A 152 -11.45 1.50 -8.34
CA VAL A 152 -12.39 1.49 -9.48
C VAL A 152 -12.23 2.75 -10.36
N GLY A 153 -11.91 3.89 -9.75
CA GLY A 153 -11.67 5.16 -10.43
C GLY A 153 -10.27 5.33 -11.04
N ALA A 154 -9.38 4.33 -10.93
CA ALA A 154 -8.01 4.40 -11.41
C ALA A 154 -7.96 4.59 -12.94
N LYS A 155 -7.41 5.71 -13.39
CA LYS A 155 -7.39 6.08 -14.82
C LYS A 155 -6.19 5.45 -15.53
N GLY A 156 -6.43 4.98 -16.77
CA GLY A 156 -5.39 4.40 -17.62
C GLY A 156 -5.14 2.92 -17.38
N LEU A 157 -5.90 2.26 -16.50
CA LEU A 157 -5.93 0.82 -16.32
C LEU A 157 -7.13 0.22 -17.07
N ASP A 158 -6.98 -1.00 -17.58
CA ASP A 158 -8.08 -1.74 -18.21
C ASP A 158 -9.13 -2.14 -17.15
N HIS A 159 -10.39 -2.09 -17.50
CA HIS A 159 -11.49 -2.49 -16.61
C HIS A 159 -11.36 -3.95 -16.11
N LYS A 160 -10.80 -4.83 -16.93
CA LYS A 160 -10.54 -6.23 -16.55
C LYS A 160 -9.49 -6.30 -15.45
N ASP A 161 -8.42 -5.51 -15.57
CA ASP A 161 -7.34 -5.47 -14.58
C ASP A 161 -7.81 -4.81 -13.29
N VAL A 162 -8.58 -3.73 -13.38
CA VAL A 162 -9.25 -3.11 -12.23
C VAL A 162 -10.15 -4.11 -11.51
N GLY A 163 -10.96 -4.89 -12.25
CA GLY A 163 -11.81 -5.93 -11.68
C GLY A 163 -11.02 -7.01 -10.94
N ALA A 164 -9.89 -7.44 -11.51
CA ALA A 164 -8.99 -8.40 -10.87
C ALA A 164 -8.36 -7.83 -9.58
N MET A 165 -7.93 -6.56 -9.61
CA MET A 165 -7.37 -5.87 -8.45
C MET A 165 -8.41 -5.69 -7.33
N VAL A 166 -9.66 -5.34 -7.66
CA VAL A 166 -10.77 -5.24 -6.70
C VAL A 166 -11.02 -6.58 -6.02
N ASN A 167 -11.09 -7.67 -6.79
CA ASN A 167 -11.24 -9.01 -6.22
C ASN A 167 -10.08 -9.38 -5.30
N ARG A 168 -8.84 -9.02 -5.68
CA ARG A 168 -7.66 -9.31 -4.87
C ARG A 168 -7.64 -8.49 -3.58
N LEU A 169 -8.02 -7.20 -3.66
CA LEU A 169 -8.13 -6.33 -2.50
C LEU A 169 -9.20 -6.84 -1.51
N ALA A 170 -10.37 -7.23 -2.01
CA ALA A 170 -11.43 -7.81 -1.20
C ALA A 170 -11.01 -9.13 -0.53
N TRP A 171 -10.31 -10.01 -1.26
CA TRP A 171 -9.74 -11.23 -0.72
C TRP A 171 -8.73 -10.91 0.39
N MET A 172 -7.84 -9.92 0.17
CA MET A 172 -6.85 -9.50 1.16
C MET A 172 -7.51 -8.98 2.45
N VAL A 173 -8.51 -8.10 2.33
CA VAL A 173 -9.25 -7.56 3.49
C VAL A 173 -9.88 -8.71 4.29
N ARG A 174 -10.53 -9.66 3.62
CA ARG A 174 -11.11 -10.83 4.27
C ARG A 174 -10.04 -11.66 5.00
N ARG A 175 -8.89 -11.93 4.37
CA ARG A 175 -7.79 -12.68 5.00
C ARG A 175 -7.22 -11.98 6.23
N VAL A 176 -7.04 -10.65 6.17
CA VAL A 176 -6.60 -9.86 7.32
C VAL A 176 -7.62 -9.96 8.47
N SER A 177 -8.92 -9.88 8.16
CA SER A 177 -9.97 -10.03 9.19
C SER A 177 -9.98 -11.44 9.81
N GLU A 178 -9.75 -12.49 9.02
CA GLU A 178 -9.62 -13.87 9.53
C GLU A 178 -8.39 -14.02 10.45
N GLY A 179 -7.24 -13.44 10.05
CA GLY A 179 -6.02 -13.45 10.86
C GLY A 179 -6.18 -12.67 12.17
N GLN A 180 -6.80 -11.49 12.13
CA GLN A 180 -7.08 -10.69 13.33
C GLN A 180 -8.06 -11.41 14.28
N GLN A 181 -9.05 -12.12 13.73
CA GLN A 181 -9.96 -12.92 14.57
C GLN A 181 -9.22 -14.05 15.30
N LEU A 182 -8.26 -14.72 14.62
CA LEU A 182 -7.44 -15.75 15.27
C LEU A 182 -6.54 -15.14 16.36
N ASP A 183 -5.97 -13.96 16.12
CA ASP A 183 -5.13 -13.25 17.10
C ASP A 183 -5.92 -12.98 18.39
N ILE A 184 -7.12 -12.43 18.27
CA ILE A 184 -8.02 -12.19 19.41
C ILE A 184 -8.38 -13.50 20.13
N GLU A 185 -8.70 -14.58 19.39
CA GLU A 185 -9.03 -15.87 19.99
C GLU A 185 -7.84 -16.50 20.73
N PHE A 186 -6.60 -16.18 20.32
CA PHE A 186 -5.41 -16.71 20.97
C PHE A 186 -5.14 -16.12 22.34
N GLU A 187 -5.64 -14.94 22.64
CA GLU A 187 -5.55 -14.33 23.97
C GLU A 187 -6.18 -15.19 25.06
N ASP A 188 -7.27 -15.88 24.73
CA ASP A 188 -8.01 -16.77 25.65
C ASP A 188 -7.52 -18.22 25.62
N ARG A 189 -6.60 -18.60 24.71
CA ARG A 189 -6.12 -19.98 24.57
C ARG A 189 -4.99 -20.28 25.55
N ILE A 190 -5.08 -21.43 26.23
CA ILE A 190 -4.03 -21.93 27.14
C ILE A 190 -2.78 -22.37 26.34
N ALA A 191 -2.97 -22.83 25.12
CA ALA A 191 -1.88 -23.26 24.24
C ALA A 191 -2.21 -22.92 22.77
N VAL A 192 -1.23 -22.35 22.08
CA VAL A 192 -1.26 -22.08 20.64
C VAL A 192 -0.11 -22.88 20.02
N SER A 193 -0.40 -23.70 18.99
CA SER A 193 0.64 -24.43 18.27
C SER A 193 1.41 -23.50 17.31
N GLU A 194 2.57 -23.96 16.85
CA GLU A 194 3.35 -23.24 15.84
C GLU A 194 2.56 -23.10 14.52
N ASP A 195 1.83 -24.13 14.13
CA ASP A 195 0.98 -24.11 12.93
C ASP A 195 -0.17 -23.09 13.07
N ASP A 196 -0.85 -23.03 14.22
CA ASP A 196 -1.86 -22.01 14.52
C ASP A 196 -1.30 -20.59 14.39
N TYR A 197 -0.08 -20.38 14.93
CA TYR A 197 0.59 -19.09 14.88
C TYR A 197 0.94 -18.69 13.44
N PHE A 198 1.43 -19.62 12.62
CA PHE A 198 1.70 -19.34 11.21
C PHE A 198 0.43 -19.07 10.42
N GLU A 199 -0.67 -19.78 10.68
CA GLU A 199 -1.96 -19.51 10.05
C GLU A 199 -2.46 -18.10 10.35
N MET A 200 -2.35 -17.66 11.59
CA MET A 200 -2.72 -16.30 12.02
C MET A 200 -1.85 -15.25 11.33
N ILE A 201 -0.52 -15.39 11.33
CA ILE A 201 0.41 -14.43 10.71
C ILE A 201 0.24 -14.36 9.20
N GLU A 202 -0.05 -15.46 8.50
CA GLU A 202 -0.33 -15.45 7.07
C GLU A 202 -1.63 -14.69 6.73
N GLY A 203 -2.56 -14.63 7.68
CA GLY A 203 -3.77 -13.83 7.57
C GLY A 203 -3.51 -12.36 7.86
N LYS A 204 -2.90 -12.06 8.98
CA LYS A 204 -2.62 -10.72 9.51
C LYS A 204 -1.42 -10.09 8.81
#